data_31087d33eee183d515ad5454fe849717
#
_entry.id   31087d33eee183d515ad5454fe849717
#
_cell.length_a   1.000
_cell.length_b   1.000
_cell.length_c   1.000
_cell.angle_alpha   90.00
_cell.angle_beta   90.00
_cell.angle_gamma   90.00
#
_symmetry.space_group_name_H-M   'P 1'
#
loop_
_entity.id
_entity.type
_entity.pdbx_description
1 polymer ?
#
loop_
_entity_poly.entity_id
_entity_poly.type
_entity_poly.pdbx_seq_one_letter_code
_entity_poly.pdbx_strand_id
1 'polypeptide(L)'
;MLQTMARRAEYEAGVLLCRQGAVEDTFYIILDGAVDVSQEIDNGRERHLATLAAGGYFGEMGLLDNRPRLANVTTRVPTTVLEIDGATLQRVIEASPQIGHELTRRILAILRANDENLWKAVLEKEAAQKELEIGRRIQQSFLPPDMPRLPGWEIISHLQPAGVVSGDFYDAMVFDDSRVLLVLGDVCDKGVGAALYMALFRSLVRAFAEHHYHSHRREREQGQSAAESIVAAMRDTLQQTILFTNSYLTRHHARTNMFATLFFAILEPDSGYVAYVNGGHEPPVVTGPEGIRCRLSSTGPLVGIIPDVSYDVGEIWLAEGETMLAFTDGVTEATDADKQIFGREQVMALLQEPDASAAALVERISAAIRAHTTSAPQSDDITMLAVRRLEASGS
;
A
#
# COMPACT_ATOMS: atom_id res chain seq x y z
N MET A 1 -23.09 -58.17 12.02
CA MET A 1 -23.38 -57.81 10.63
C MET A 1 -22.29 -56.89 9.99
N LEU A 2 -21.89 -55.79 10.60
CA LEU A 2 -20.80 -54.93 10.08
C LEU A 2 -19.43 -55.62 9.99
N GLN A 3 -19.07 -56.49 10.95
CA GLN A 3 -17.77 -57.16 10.98
C GLN A 3 -17.54 -58.22 9.87
N THR A 4 -18.57 -58.65 9.18
CA THR A 4 -18.50 -59.65 8.09
C THR A 4 -18.45 -59.03 6.70
N MET A 5 -18.69 -57.71 6.59
CA MET A 5 -18.81 -56.95 5.33
C MET A 5 -17.77 -55.83 5.18
N ALA A 6 -16.93 -55.62 6.19
CA ALA A 6 -15.90 -54.59 6.23
C ALA A 6 -14.52 -55.25 6.43
N ARG A 7 -13.49 -54.68 5.83
CA ARG A 7 -12.10 -55.14 5.93
C ARG A 7 -11.40 -54.39 7.07
N ARG A 8 -10.87 -55.13 8.04
CA ARG A 8 -9.94 -54.59 9.03
C ARG A 8 -8.54 -54.47 8.42
N ALA A 9 -7.96 -53.28 8.49
CA ALA A 9 -6.62 -53.02 8.00
C ALA A 9 -5.80 -52.27 9.07
N GLU A 10 -4.50 -52.53 9.09
CA GLU A 10 -3.54 -51.91 10.01
C GLU A 10 -2.51 -51.16 9.19
N TYR A 11 -2.22 -49.94 9.56
CA TYR A 11 -1.31 -49.01 8.88
C TYR A 11 -0.29 -48.45 9.84
N GLU A 12 0.95 -48.40 9.42
CA GLU A 12 2.02 -47.71 10.15
C GLU A 12 1.78 -46.19 10.17
N ALA A 13 2.51 -45.47 11.03
CA ALA A 13 2.47 -44.01 11.07
C ALA A 13 2.99 -43.41 9.75
N GLY A 14 2.37 -42.29 9.30
CA GLY A 14 2.78 -41.57 8.09
C GLY A 14 2.21 -42.12 6.78
N VAL A 15 1.28 -43.08 6.81
CA VAL A 15 0.63 -43.64 5.61
C VAL A 15 -0.54 -42.74 5.19
N LEU A 16 -0.55 -42.31 3.93
CA LEU A 16 -1.64 -41.54 3.31
C LEU A 16 -2.80 -42.49 2.95
N LEU A 17 -3.92 -42.35 3.64
CA LEU A 17 -5.13 -43.16 3.44
C LEU A 17 -6.12 -42.56 2.45
N CYS A 18 -6.23 -41.25 2.41
CA CYS A 18 -7.01 -40.51 1.42
C CYS A 18 -6.16 -39.41 0.82
N ARG A 19 -6.23 -39.24 -0.50
CA ARG A 19 -5.53 -38.16 -1.21
C ARG A 19 -6.52 -37.09 -1.70
N GLN A 20 -6.28 -35.83 -1.37
CA GLN A 20 -7.08 -34.70 -1.88
C GLN A 20 -7.17 -34.76 -3.42
N GLY A 21 -8.38 -34.56 -3.96
CA GLY A 21 -8.64 -34.60 -5.40
C GLY A 21 -8.78 -35.99 -6.01
N ALA A 22 -8.44 -37.07 -5.29
CA ALA A 22 -8.65 -38.43 -5.78
C ALA A 22 -10.12 -38.86 -5.69
N VAL A 23 -10.56 -39.68 -6.65
CA VAL A 23 -11.87 -40.33 -6.61
C VAL A 23 -11.68 -41.72 -6.03
N GLU A 24 -12.13 -41.91 -4.81
CA GLU A 24 -11.98 -43.15 -4.05
C GLU A 24 -13.31 -43.55 -3.43
N ASP A 25 -13.60 -44.84 -3.41
CA ASP A 25 -14.86 -45.44 -2.95
C ASP A 25 -14.69 -46.16 -1.62
N THR A 26 -13.97 -45.60 -0.66
CA THR A 26 -13.72 -46.24 0.64
C THR A 26 -14.05 -45.26 1.79
N PHE A 27 -14.83 -45.77 2.74
CA PHE A 27 -15.13 -45.14 4.03
C PHE A 27 -14.33 -45.84 5.13
N TYR A 28 -13.78 -45.07 6.02
CA TYR A 28 -12.90 -45.53 7.08
C TYR A 28 -13.47 -45.23 8.46
N ILE A 29 -13.44 -46.23 9.35
CA ILE A 29 -13.71 -46.06 10.79
C ILE A 29 -12.43 -46.38 11.55
N ILE A 30 -11.98 -45.51 12.41
CA ILE A 30 -10.78 -45.68 13.23
C ILE A 30 -11.14 -46.57 14.42
N LEU A 31 -10.55 -47.75 14.49
CA LEU A 31 -10.74 -48.70 15.62
C LEU A 31 -9.73 -48.41 16.74
N ASP A 32 -8.49 -48.10 16.35
CA ASP A 32 -7.39 -47.74 17.26
C ASP A 32 -6.40 -46.83 16.54
N GLY A 33 -5.68 -45.96 17.29
CA GLY A 33 -4.75 -45.00 16.73
C GLY A 33 -5.37 -43.65 16.43
N ALA A 34 -4.74 -42.87 15.52
CA ALA A 34 -5.17 -41.55 15.11
C ALA A 34 -4.68 -41.18 13.71
N VAL A 35 -5.46 -40.34 13.01
CA VAL A 35 -5.12 -39.78 11.70
C VAL A 35 -5.17 -38.26 11.74
N ASP A 36 -4.33 -37.61 10.93
CA ASP A 36 -4.37 -36.18 10.68
C ASP A 36 -5.05 -35.89 9.34
N VAL A 37 -6.00 -34.98 9.34
CA VAL A 37 -6.70 -34.49 8.16
C VAL A 37 -6.08 -33.15 7.75
N SER A 38 -5.56 -33.04 6.54
CA SER A 38 -4.93 -31.84 6.02
C SER A 38 -5.44 -31.51 4.63
N GLN A 39 -5.34 -30.23 4.25
CA GLN A 39 -5.70 -29.74 2.94
C GLN A 39 -4.51 -29.01 2.33
N GLU A 40 -4.16 -29.37 1.10
CA GLU A 40 -3.19 -28.65 0.31
C GLU A 40 -3.82 -27.35 -0.22
N ILE A 41 -3.17 -26.20 0.09
CA ILE A 41 -3.55 -24.87 -0.37
C ILE A 41 -2.54 -24.43 -1.44
N ASP A 42 -2.85 -23.39 -2.20
CA ASP A 42 -1.98 -22.82 -3.23
C ASP A 42 -0.51 -22.73 -2.78
N ASN A 43 0.42 -23.15 -3.67
CA ASN A 43 1.87 -23.23 -3.47
C ASN A 43 2.40 -24.37 -2.58
N GLY A 44 1.67 -25.50 -2.44
CA GLY A 44 2.20 -26.69 -1.73
C GLY A 44 2.24 -26.52 -0.21
N ARG A 45 1.53 -25.55 0.35
CA ARG A 45 1.34 -25.43 1.80
C ARG A 45 0.21 -26.33 2.26
N GLU A 46 0.47 -27.17 3.26
CA GLU A 46 -0.55 -27.98 3.93
C GLU A 46 -1.17 -27.21 5.10
N ARG A 47 -2.50 -27.20 5.14
CA ARG A 47 -3.28 -26.69 6.27
C ARG A 47 -3.84 -27.87 7.05
N HIS A 48 -3.45 -28.02 8.29
CA HIS A 48 -4.05 -28.99 9.21
C HIS A 48 -5.50 -28.59 9.52
N LEU A 49 -6.44 -29.53 9.32
CA LEU A 49 -7.87 -29.31 9.55
C LEU A 49 -8.33 -29.94 10.87
N ALA A 50 -7.95 -31.18 11.12
CA ALA A 50 -8.36 -31.93 12.32
C ALA A 50 -7.46 -33.14 12.56
N THR A 51 -7.44 -33.62 13.82
CA THR A 51 -6.93 -34.95 14.17
C THR A 51 -8.11 -35.80 14.62
N LEU A 52 -8.28 -36.98 14.01
CA LEU A 52 -9.32 -37.96 14.36
C LEU A 52 -8.68 -39.14 15.10
N ALA A 53 -9.31 -39.52 16.22
CA ALA A 53 -8.87 -40.65 17.06
C ALA A 53 -9.82 -41.83 16.96
N ALA A 54 -9.55 -42.90 17.70
CA ALA A 54 -10.41 -44.08 17.79
C ALA A 54 -11.88 -43.71 18.02
N GLY A 55 -12.79 -44.36 17.26
CA GLY A 55 -14.21 -44.03 17.17
C GLY A 55 -14.54 -42.90 16.15
N GLY A 56 -13.53 -42.23 15.61
CA GLY A 56 -13.68 -41.30 14.48
C GLY A 56 -13.84 -42.04 13.15
N TYR A 57 -14.29 -41.28 12.13
CA TYR A 57 -14.40 -41.83 10.77
C TYR A 57 -14.11 -40.73 9.74
N PHE A 58 -13.79 -41.14 8.52
CA PHE A 58 -13.49 -40.20 7.41
C PHE A 58 -13.80 -40.88 6.06
N GLY A 59 -13.85 -40.06 5.00
CA GLY A 59 -14.11 -40.53 3.64
C GLY A 59 -15.58 -40.60 3.26
N GLU A 60 -16.51 -40.20 4.15
CA GLU A 60 -17.95 -40.23 3.92
C GLU A 60 -18.43 -39.25 2.85
N MET A 61 -17.81 -38.07 2.79
CA MET A 61 -18.28 -37.02 1.90
C MET A 61 -18.15 -37.40 0.43
N GLY A 62 -17.00 -37.95 0.04
CA GLY A 62 -16.78 -38.39 -1.34
C GLY A 62 -17.70 -39.55 -1.77
N LEU A 63 -18.17 -40.35 -0.83
CA LEU A 63 -19.12 -41.43 -1.10
C LEU A 63 -20.57 -40.97 -1.23
N LEU A 64 -20.95 -39.96 -0.48
CA LEU A 64 -22.33 -39.47 -0.44
C LEU A 64 -22.66 -38.55 -1.63
N ASP A 65 -21.69 -37.77 -2.14
CA ASP A 65 -21.90 -36.83 -3.24
C ASP A 65 -21.18 -37.24 -4.55
N ASN A 66 -20.46 -38.37 -4.54
CA ASN A 66 -19.72 -38.89 -5.70
C ASN A 66 -18.66 -37.91 -6.23
N ARG A 67 -18.03 -37.12 -5.36
CA ARG A 67 -17.03 -36.10 -5.67
C ARG A 67 -15.64 -36.52 -5.20
N PRO A 68 -14.58 -35.92 -5.77
CA PRO A 68 -13.21 -36.12 -5.31
C PRO A 68 -13.02 -35.81 -3.81
N ARG A 69 -12.07 -36.48 -3.17
CA ARG A 69 -11.69 -36.24 -1.77
C ARG A 69 -11.36 -34.77 -1.51
N LEU A 70 -11.88 -34.23 -0.44
CA LEU A 70 -11.69 -32.83 -0.08
C LEU A 70 -10.37 -32.56 0.65
N ALA A 71 -9.75 -33.59 1.25
CA ALA A 71 -8.57 -33.45 2.08
C ALA A 71 -7.69 -34.70 1.99
N ASN A 72 -6.43 -34.55 2.34
CA ASN A 72 -5.52 -35.65 2.65
C ASN A 72 -5.82 -36.18 4.05
N VAL A 73 -5.73 -37.50 4.23
CA VAL A 73 -5.82 -38.13 5.54
C VAL A 73 -4.62 -39.06 5.70
N THR A 74 -3.77 -38.76 6.70
CA THR A 74 -2.51 -39.47 6.95
C THR A 74 -2.51 -40.04 8.37
N THR A 75 -2.06 -41.26 8.55
CA THR A 75 -1.91 -41.88 9.88
C THR A 75 -0.85 -41.12 10.69
N ARG A 76 -1.24 -40.67 11.89
CA ARG A 76 -0.32 -39.95 12.81
C ARG A 76 0.53 -40.93 13.64
N VAL A 77 -0.06 -42.03 14.01
CA VAL A 77 0.53 -43.14 14.77
C VAL A 77 0.12 -44.44 14.10
N PRO A 78 0.67 -45.62 14.45
CA PRO A 78 0.14 -46.89 13.98
C PRO A 78 -1.36 -46.96 14.24
N THR A 79 -2.14 -47.21 13.17
CA THR A 79 -3.60 -47.02 13.19
C THR A 79 -4.29 -48.22 12.60
N THR A 80 -5.28 -48.73 13.32
CA THR A 80 -6.18 -49.79 12.84
C THR A 80 -7.49 -49.19 12.39
N VAL A 81 -7.90 -49.47 11.17
CA VAL A 81 -9.16 -48.98 10.59
C VAL A 81 -10.05 -50.11 10.10
N LEU A 82 -11.33 -49.80 10.00
CA LEU A 82 -12.31 -50.62 9.29
C LEU A 82 -12.60 -49.92 7.95
N GLU A 83 -12.31 -50.59 6.86
CA GLU A 83 -12.55 -50.15 5.50
C GLU A 83 -13.90 -50.66 5.01
N ILE A 84 -14.74 -49.77 4.47
CA ILE A 84 -16.08 -50.08 3.98
C ILE A 84 -16.21 -49.46 2.60
N ASP A 85 -16.51 -50.22 1.58
CA ASP A 85 -16.82 -49.70 0.26
C ASP A 85 -18.18 -49.02 0.21
N GLY A 86 -18.38 -48.11 -0.77
CA GLY A 86 -19.60 -47.29 -0.88
C GLY A 86 -20.87 -48.12 -1.01
N ALA A 87 -20.83 -49.21 -1.77
CA ALA A 87 -21.99 -50.09 -1.95
C ALA A 87 -22.36 -50.81 -0.64
N THR A 88 -21.36 -51.18 0.16
CA THR A 88 -21.58 -51.79 1.49
C THR A 88 -22.09 -50.74 2.48
N LEU A 89 -21.55 -49.49 2.47
CA LEU A 89 -22.05 -48.40 3.30
C LEU A 89 -23.52 -48.11 2.99
N GLN A 90 -23.91 -48.05 1.73
CA GLN A 90 -25.28 -47.82 1.33
C GLN A 90 -26.22 -48.88 1.84
N ARG A 91 -25.84 -50.18 1.73
CA ARG A 91 -26.62 -51.29 2.30
C ARG A 91 -26.75 -51.19 3.82
N VAL A 92 -25.70 -50.76 4.51
CA VAL A 92 -25.73 -50.56 5.97
C VAL A 92 -26.70 -49.42 6.35
N ILE A 93 -26.69 -48.32 5.60
CA ILE A 93 -27.62 -47.20 5.81
C ILE A 93 -29.07 -47.64 5.57
N GLU A 94 -29.33 -48.36 4.50
CA GLU A 94 -30.66 -48.92 4.18
C GLU A 94 -31.16 -49.89 5.26
N ALA A 95 -30.27 -50.75 5.78
CA ALA A 95 -30.57 -51.69 6.83
C ALA A 95 -30.73 -51.10 8.23
N SER A 96 -30.12 -49.92 8.45
CA SER A 96 -30.17 -49.23 9.74
C SER A 96 -30.34 -47.71 9.55
N PRO A 97 -31.58 -47.21 9.47
CA PRO A 97 -31.88 -45.79 9.32
C PRO A 97 -31.26 -44.89 10.39
N GLN A 98 -30.97 -45.42 11.57
CA GLN A 98 -30.30 -44.71 12.67
C GLN A 98 -28.88 -44.29 12.31
N ILE A 99 -28.13 -45.09 11.55
CA ILE A 99 -26.77 -44.77 11.07
C ILE A 99 -26.84 -43.62 10.06
N GLY A 100 -27.79 -43.65 9.14
CA GLY A 100 -28.03 -42.56 8.19
C GLY A 100 -28.36 -41.25 8.90
N HIS A 101 -29.22 -41.30 9.91
CA HIS A 101 -29.55 -40.11 10.72
C HIS A 101 -28.33 -39.50 11.46
N GLU A 102 -27.48 -40.35 12.03
CA GLU A 102 -26.29 -39.90 12.75
C GLU A 102 -25.24 -39.30 11.81
N LEU A 103 -25.03 -39.91 10.64
CA LEU A 103 -24.19 -39.33 9.58
C LEU A 103 -24.70 -37.97 9.12
N THR A 104 -26.00 -37.86 8.84
CA THR A 104 -26.65 -36.61 8.44
C THR A 104 -26.50 -35.55 9.51
N ARG A 105 -26.72 -35.88 10.79
CA ARG A 105 -26.55 -34.95 11.91
C ARG A 105 -25.12 -34.40 12.00
N ARG A 106 -24.10 -35.23 11.83
CA ARG A 106 -22.70 -34.84 11.86
C ARG A 106 -22.32 -33.96 10.68
N ILE A 107 -22.77 -34.29 9.46
CA ILE A 107 -22.56 -33.48 8.27
C ILE A 107 -23.16 -32.09 8.47
N LEU A 108 -24.42 -32.04 8.97
CA LEU A 108 -25.06 -30.76 9.28
C LEU A 108 -24.31 -29.94 10.35
N ALA A 109 -23.74 -30.62 11.35
CA ALA A 109 -22.93 -29.93 12.37
C ALA A 109 -21.63 -29.36 11.77
N ILE A 110 -20.95 -30.07 10.89
CA ILE A 110 -19.75 -29.59 10.18
C ILE A 110 -20.10 -28.41 9.28
N LEU A 111 -21.18 -28.50 8.50
CA LEU A 111 -21.64 -27.41 7.63
C LEU A 111 -21.97 -26.16 8.44
N ARG A 112 -22.70 -26.28 9.57
CA ARG A 112 -22.99 -25.13 10.44
C ARG A 112 -21.74 -24.50 11.02
N ALA A 113 -20.79 -25.30 11.50
CA ALA A 113 -19.53 -24.78 12.03
C ALA A 113 -18.70 -24.05 10.95
N ASN A 114 -18.70 -24.55 9.72
CA ASN A 114 -18.03 -23.90 8.61
C ASN A 114 -18.73 -22.58 8.22
N ASP A 115 -20.06 -22.55 8.17
CA ASP A 115 -20.84 -21.33 7.92
C ASP A 115 -20.60 -20.27 8.99
N GLU A 116 -20.62 -20.64 10.28
CA GLU A 116 -20.33 -19.72 11.38
C GLU A 116 -18.91 -19.14 11.29
N ASN A 117 -17.91 -19.96 10.97
CA ASN A 117 -16.53 -19.49 10.78
C ASN A 117 -16.40 -18.56 9.57
N LEU A 118 -17.07 -18.87 8.47
CA LEU A 118 -17.09 -18.04 7.26
C LEU A 118 -17.73 -16.67 7.56
N TRP A 119 -18.91 -16.68 8.19
CA TRP A 119 -19.60 -15.44 8.60
C TRP A 119 -18.75 -14.59 9.54
N LYS A 120 -18.09 -15.22 10.51
CA LYS A 120 -17.18 -14.51 11.41
C LYS A 120 -16.02 -13.85 10.67
N ALA A 121 -15.37 -14.58 9.75
CA ALA A 121 -14.29 -14.05 8.94
C ALA A 121 -14.75 -12.88 8.02
N VAL A 122 -15.95 -12.98 7.46
CA VAL A 122 -16.55 -11.90 6.65
C VAL A 122 -16.79 -10.65 7.51
N LEU A 123 -17.39 -10.82 8.70
CA LEU A 123 -17.66 -9.70 9.60
C LEU A 123 -16.37 -9.03 10.11
N GLU A 124 -15.35 -9.82 10.44
CA GLU A 124 -14.03 -9.30 10.84
C GLU A 124 -13.38 -8.50 9.71
N LYS A 125 -13.46 -9.01 8.46
CA LYS A 125 -12.96 -8.30 7.28
C LYS A 125 -13.71 -7.00 7.03
N GLU A 126 -15.05 -7.00 7.13
CA GLU A 126 -15.85 -5.79 6.97
C GLU A 126 -15.55 -4.75 8.05
N ALA A 127 -15.37 -5.18 9.31
CA ALA A 127 -14.99 -4.29 10.41
C ALA A 127 -13.63 -3.65 10.16
N ALA A 128 -12.62 -4.44 9.78
CA ALA A 128 -11.29 -3.94 9.45
C ALA A 128 -11.29 -2.97 8.25
N GLN A 129 -12.12 -3.24 7.23
CA GLN A 129 -12.28 -2.32 6.10
C GLN A 129 -12.90 -0.98 6.50
N LYS A 130 -13.89 -1.00 7.41
CA LYS A 130 -14.49 0.24 7.94
C LYS A 130 -13.51 1.06 8.76
N GLU A 131 -12.68 0.42 9.58
CA GLU A 131 -11.63 1.10 10.34
C GLU A 131 -10.60 1.76 9.40
N LEU A 132 -10.16 1.07 8.36
CA LEU A 132 -9.27 1.63 7.35
C LEU A 132 -9.91 2.81 6.60
N GLU A 133 -11.21 2.74 6.28
CA GLU A 133 -11.91 3.84 5.63
C GLU A 133 -12.02 5.08 6.53
N ILE A 134 -12.18 4.90 7.85
CA ILE A 134 -12.10 5.99 8.82
C ILE A 134 -10.69 6.58 8.80
N GLY A 135 -9.65 5.73 8.83
CA GLY A 135 -8.25 6.16 8.71
C GLY A 135 -8.00 6.98 7.45
N ARG A 136 -8.53 6.56 6.30
CA ARG A 136 -8.47 7.30 5.04
C ARG A 136 -9.06 8.70 5.13
N ARG A 137 -10.24 8.83 5.72
CA ARG A 137 -10.89 10.15 5.89
C ARG A 137 -10.08 11.07 6.79
N ILE A 138 -9.53 10.53 7.89
CA ILE A 138 -8.65 11.29 8.76
C ILE A 138 -7.40 11.73 8.00
N GLN A 139 -6.76 10.83 7.25
CA GLN A 139 -5.58 11.13 6.45
C GLN A 139 -5.87 12.22 5.39
N GLN A 140 -6.97 12.10 4.67
CA GLN A 140 -7.40 13.12 3.70
C GLN A 140 -7.60 14.50 4.33
N SER A 141 -7.98 14.58 5.61
CA SER A 141 -8.11 15.86 6.31
C SER A 141 -6.77 16.55 6.59
N PHE A 142 -5.66 15.82 6.54
CA PHE A 142 -4.32 16.42 6.61
C PHE A 142 -3.93 17.09 5.29
N LEU A 143 -4.39 16.60 4.15
CA LEU A 143 -4.05 17.22 2.85
C LEU A 143 -4.83 18.51 2.65
N PRO A 144 -4.25 19.52 1.94
CA PRO A 144 -4.98 20.74 1.63
C PRO A 144 -6.20 20.42 0.74
N PRO A 145 -7.40 20.87 1.11
CA PRO A 145 -8.61 20.62 0.32
C PRO A 145 -8.54 21.28 -1.06
N ASP A 146 -7.88 22.42 -1.14
CA ASP A 146 -7.67 23.20 -2.37
C ASP A 146 -6.23 23.72 -2.42
N MET A 147 -5.66 23.78 -3.61
CA MET A 147 -4.38 24.43 -3.84
C MET A 147 -4.53 25.96 -3.80
N PRO A 148 -3.50 26.68 -3.30
CA PRO A 148 -3.51 28.13 -3.27
C PRO A 148 -3.71 28.73 -4.66
N ARG A 149 -4.56 29.73 -4.75
CA ARG A 149 -4.76 30.51 -5.97
C ARG A 149 -3.91 31.76 -5.91
N LEU A 150 -2.93 31.86 -6.79
CA LEU A 150 -2.02 32.97 -6.89
C LEU A 150 -2.17 33.66 -8.26
N PRO A 151 -2.27 34.99 -8.33
CA PRO A 151 -2.25 35.70 -9.62
C PRO A 151 -0.98 35.33 -10.40
N GLY A 152 -1.13 34.98 -11.67
CA GLY A 152 -0.01 34.61 -12.55
C GLY A 152 0.55 33.19 -12.33
N TRP A 153 -0.09 32.36 -11.51
CA TRP A 153 0.36 31.01 -11.21
C TRP A 153 -0.77 29.99 -11.28
N GLU A 154 -0.42 28.77 -11.71
CA GLU A 154 -1.28 27.59 -11.63
C GLU A 154 -0.56 26.53 -10.78
N ILE A 155 -1.19 26.08 -9.70
CA ILE A 155 -0.66 25.05 -8.80
C ILE A 155 -1.67 23.90 -8.78
N ILE A 156 -1.24 22.71 -9.20
CA ILE A 156 -2.06 21.51 -9.31
C ILE A 156 -1.40 20.37 -8.56
N SER A 157 -2.18 19.66 -7.79
CA SER A 157 -1.77 18.40 -7.16
C SER A 157 -2.62 17.23 -7.65
N HIS A 158 -2.03 16.06 -7.69
CA HIS A 158 -2.70 14.80 -7.96
C HIS A 158 -2.18 13.76 -6.97
N LEU A 159 -3.08 13.03 -6.32
CA LEU A 159 -2.76 11.90 -5.46
C LEU A 159 -3.72 10.76 -5.74
N GLN A 160 -3.18 9.62 -6.15
CA GLN A 160 -3.90 8.38 -6.35
C GLN A 160 -3.27 7.30 -5.46
N PRO A 161 -3.88 6.96 -4.31
CA PRO A 161 -3.37 5.92 -3.43
C PRO A 161 -3.43 4.53 -4.08
N ALA A 162 -2.42 3.69 -3.83
CA ALA A 162 -2.44 2.27 -4.21
C ALA A 162 -3.32 1.44 -3.27
N GLY A 163 -3.41 1.85 -2.02
CA GLY A 163 -4.21 1.21 -0.98
C GLY A 163 -5.38 2.05 -0.49
N VAL A 164 -5.92 1.69 0.68
CA VAL A 164 -6.96 2.48 1.35
C VAL A 164 -6.39 3.78 1.91
N VAL A 165 -5.15 3.75 2.37
CA VAL A 165 -4.37 4.89 2.88
C VAL A 165 -3.05 4.98 2.13
N SER A 166 -2.41 6.14 2.13
CA SER A 166 -1.21 6.48 1.35
C SER A 166 -0.02 6.81 2.24
N GLY A 167 1.20 6.44 1.81
CA GLY A 167 2.46 6.96 2.35
C GLY A 167 2.79 8.33 1.78
N ASP A 168 2.35 8.60 0.57
CA ASP A 168 2.55 9.86 -0.13
C ASP A 168 1.74 11.02 0.45
N PHE A 169 2.28 12.21 0.34
CA PHE A 169 1.56 13.45 0.66
C PHE A 169 2.10 14.65 -0.13
N TYR A 170 1.23 15.62 -0.28
CA TYR A 170 1.58 16.96 -0.73
C TYR A 170 1.04 17.99 0.24
N ASP A 171 1.64 19.18 0.23
CA ASP A 171 1.12 20.35 0.94
C ASP A 171 1.45 21.64 0.17
N ALA A 172 0.62 22.64 0.36
CA ALA A 172 0.87 23.99 -0.09
C ALA A 172 0.34 24.97 0.96
N MET A 173 1.19 25.90 1.38
CA MET A 173 0.87 26.87 2.41
C MET A 173 1.32 28.26 1.98
N VAL A 174 0.40 29.22 2.02
CA VAL A 174 0.71 30.63 1.77
C VAL A 174 1.15 31.28 3.07
N PHE A 175 2.32 31.90 3.06
CA PHE A 175 2.76 32.77 4.15
C PHE A 175 2.09 34.17 4.04
N ASP A 176 2.11 34.94 5.13
CA ASP A 176 1.43 36.23 5.22
C ASP A 176 1.84 37.28 4.14
N ASP A 177 2.99 37.04 3.49
CA ASP A 177 3.55 37.92 2.46
C ASP A 177 3.43 37.33 1.04
N SER A 178 2.44 36.50 0.82
CA SER A 178 2.11 35.84 -0.46
C SER A 178 3.09 34.79 -0.95
N ARG A 179 4.18 34.49 -0.25
CA ARG A 179 5.08 33.39 -0.60
C ARG A 179 4.43 32.05 -0.30
N VAL A 180 4.79 31.05 -1.07
CA VAL A 180 4.14 29.73 -0.98
C VAL A 180 5.16 28.65 -0.67
N LEU A 181 4.97 27.96 0.45
CA LEU A 181 5.60 26.67 0.70
C LEU A 181 4.89 25.58 -0.12
N LEU A 182 5.66 24.80 -0.83
CA LEU A 182 5.24 23.65 -1.63
C LEU A 182 5.95 22.41 -1.09
N VAL A 183 5.23 21.33 -0.87
CA VAL A 183 5.77 20.09 -0.30
C VAL A 183 5.27 18.90 -1.08
N LEU A 184 6.16 17.97 -1.37
CA LEU A 184 5.85 16.62 -1.84
C LEU A 184 6.73 15.62 -1.08
N GLY A 185 6.15 14.61 -0.51
CA GLY A 185 6.88 13.60 0.25
C GLY A 185 6.31 12.20 0.03
N ASP A 186 7.19 11.23 0.15
CA ASP A 186 6.88 9.82 0.07
C ASP A 186 7.52 9.09 1.25
N VAL A 187 6.70 8.46 2.07
CA VAL A 187 7.12 7.73 3.27
C VAL A 187 7.33 6.27 2.89
N CYS A 188 8.50 5.74 3.26
CA CYS A 188 8.81 4.33 3.04
C CYS A 188 7.73 3.41 3.62
N ASP A 189 7.59 2.21 3.01
CA ASP A 189 6.58 1.22 3.37
C ASP A 189 5.14 1.64 2.97
N LYS A 190 4.15 0.80 3.26
CA LYS A 190 2.75 1.00 2.85
C LYS A 190 1.78 0.75 3.99
N GLY A 191 0.54 1.18 3.80
CA GLY A 191 -0.54 0.94 4.74
C GLY A 191 -0.55 1.90 5.92
N VAL A 192 -1.12 1.46 7.05
CA VAL A 192 -1.41 2.33 8.20
C VAL A 192 -0.15 2.94 8.80
N GLY A 193 0.97 2.20 8.82
CA GLY A 193 2.26 2.69 9.32
C GLY A 193 2.73 3.92 8.54
N ALA A 194 2.87 3.78 7.22
CA ALA A 194 3.26 4.87 6.33
C ALA A 194 2.31 6.07 6.42
N ALA A 195 0.99 5.80 6.46
CA ALA A 195 -0.04 6.84 6.59
C ALA A 195 0.08 7.68 7.88
N LEU A 196 0.42 7.05 9.00
CA LEU A 196 0.65 7.75 10.27
C LEU A 196 1.93 8.60 10.24
N TYR A 197 2.99 8.05 9.63
CA TYR A 197 4.24 8.80 9.45
C TYR A 197 4.09 9.93 8.44
N MET A 198 3.31 9.75 7.38
CA MET A 198 2.94 10.84 6.47
C MET A 198 2.34 12.03 7.22
N ALA A 199 1.35 11.77 8.08
CA ALA A 199 0.72 12.82 8.88
C ALA A 199 1.73 13.51 9.83
N LEU A 200 2.65 12.74 10.41
CA LEU A 200 3.73 13.26 11.26
C LEU A 200 4.71 14.12 10.44
N PHE A 201 5.25 13.60 9.32
CA PHE A 201 6.18 14.35 8.46
C PHE A 201 5.58 15.67 8.01
N ARG A 202 4.37 15.62 7.44
CA ARG A 202 3.68 16.80 6.97
C ARG A 202 3.48 17.83 8.09
N SER A 203 3.06 17.38 9.27
CA SER A 203 2.81 18.27 10.41
C SER A 203 4.10 18.91 10.92
N LEU A 204 5.20 18.19 10.98
CA LEU A 204 6.51 18.72 11.38
C LEU A 204 7.03 19.75 10.36
N VAL A 205 7.01 19.40 9.06
CA VAL A 205 7.46 20.31 8.00
C VAL A 205 6.66 21.60 8.04
N ARG A 206 5.34 21.52 8.14
CA ARG A 206 4.46 22.70 8.19
C ARG A 206 4.73 23.55 9.43
N ALA A 207 4.75 22.95 10.60
CA ALA A 207 4.95 23.66 11.86
C ALA A 207 6.32 24.32 11.96
N PHE A 208 7.38 23.64 11.53
CA PHE A 208 8.72 24.20 11.57
C PHE A 208 8.91 25.28 10.49
N ALA A 209 8.39 25.07 9.28
CA ALA A 209 8.44 26.10 8.24
C ALA A 209 7.72 27.38 8.65
N GLU A 210 6.52 27.27 9.20
CA GLU A 210 5.74 28.42 9.69
C GLU A 210 6.47 29.15 10.82
N HIS A 211 6.99 28.38 11.80
CA HIS A 211 7.74 28.94 12.94
C HIS A 211 8.99 29.70 12.48
N HIS A 212 9.84 29.09 11.64
CA HIS A 212 11.09 29.71 11.20
C HIS A 212 10.84 30.89 10.29
N TYR A 213 9.88 30.79 9.38
CA TYR A 213 9.53 31.91 8.48
C TYR A 213 9.09 33.15 9.24
N HIS A 214 8.21 33.00 10.23
CA HIS A 214 7.76 34.12 11.07
C HIS A 214 8.85 34.67 12.00
N SER A 215 9.77 33.86 12.47
CA SER A 215 10.89 34.33 13.30
C SER A 215 11.79 35.25 12.51
N HIS A 216 12.17 34.86 11.28
CA HIS A 216 12.99 35.72 10.40
C HIS A 216 12.29 37.00 9.96
N ARG A 217 10.98 37.01 9.81
CA ARG A 217 10.22 38.21 9.52
C ARG A 217 10.33 39.25 10.62
N ARG A 218 10.25 38.87 11.87
CA ARG A 218 10.38 39.75 13.04
C ARG A 218 11.78 40.40 13.14
N GLU A 219 12.82 39.64 12.82
CA GLU A 219 14.20 40.13 12.81
C GLU A 219 14.43 41.13 11.67
N ARG A 220 13.80 40.94 10.49
CA ARG A 220 13.89 41.83 9.33
C ARG A 220 13.27 43.20 9.56
N GLU A 221 12.16 43.28 10.27
CA GLU A 221 11.52 44.56 10.60
C GLU A 221 12.45 45.50 11.38
N GLN A 222 13.62 44.98 11.81
CA GLN A 222 14.61 45.69 12.64
C GLN A 222 15.87 46.19 11.90
N GLY A 223 16.04 46.00 10.57
CA GLY A 223 17.12 46.79 9.94
C GLY A 223 17.98 46.23 8.80
N GLN A 224 17.50 45.44 7.85
CA GLN A 224 18.30 45.04 6.66
C GLN A 224 17.61 45.32 5.31
N SER A 225 18.43 45.41 4.22
CA SER A 225 17.97 45.55 2.83
C SER A 225 16.92 44.52 2.44
N ALA A 226 15.77 44.96 1.90
CA ALA A 226 14.57 44.14 1.81
C ALA A 226 14.71 42.86 0.93
N ALA A 227 15.35 42.93 -0.23
CA ALA A 227 15.38 41.79 -1.19
C ALA A 227 16.39 40.69 -0.81
N GLU A 228 17.61 41.01 -0.44
CA GLU A 228 18.61 40.03 0.02
C GLU A 228 18.19 39.35 1.31
N SER A 229 17.50 40.09 2.17
CA SER A 229 16.93 39.58 3.42
C SER A 229 15.80 38.57 3.18
N ILE A 230 15.02 38.66 2.10
CA ILE A 230 13.93 37.75 1.75
C ILE A 230 14.46 36.41 1.27
N VAL A 231 15.40 36.39 0.33
CA VAL A 231 16.04 35.19 -0.19
C VAL A 231 16.75 34.44 0.94
N ALA A 232 17.51 35.15 1.78
CA ALA A 232 18.17 34.56 2.94
C ALA A 232 17.18 33.90 3.90
N ALA A 233 16.05 34.54 4.18
CA ALA A 233 15.02 33.96 5.04
C ALA A 233 14.33 32.73 4.46
N MET A 234 14.06 32.71 3.15
CA MET A 234 13.51 31.55 2.48
C MET A 234 14.48 30.36 2.59
N ARG A 235 15.76 30.57 2.33
CA ARG A 235 16.82 29.57 2.44
C ARG A 235 16.97 29.03 3.85
N ASP A 236 17.07 29.93 4.83
CA ASP A 236 17.24 29.53 6.23
C ASP A 236 16.00 28.80 6.74
N THR A 237 14.79 29.26 6.39
CA THR A 237 13.55 28.55 6.72
C THR A 237 13.56 27.12 6.21
N LEU A 238 13.93 26.89 4.94
CA LEU A 238 14.03 25.55 4.37
C LEU A 238 15.08 24.70 5.10
N GLN A 239 16.27 25.24 5.30
CA GLN A 239 17.36 24.54 5.95
C GLN A 239 17.03 24.15 7.40
N GLN A 240 16.50 25.08 8.19
CA GLN A 240 16.12 24.79 9.57
C GLN A 240 14.95 23.81 9.64
N THR A 241 13.97 23.93 8.77
CA THR A 241 12.83 23.01 8.73
C THR A 241 13.27 21.58 8.50
N ILE A 242 14.14 21.32 7.52
CA ILE A 242 14.62 19.94 7.24
C ILE A 242 15.48 19.40 8.36
N LEU A 243 16.37 20.22 8.93
CA LEU A 243 17.26 19.83 10.02
C LEU A 243 16.47 19.48 11.27
N PHE A 244 15.48 20.29 11.66
CA PHE A 244 14.62 20.01 12.81
C PHE A 244 13.74 18.79 12.58
N THR A 245 13.16 18.63 11.40
CA THR A 245 12.36 17.46 11.03
C THR A 245 13.20 16.20 11.11
N ASN A 246 14.37 16.16 10.49
CA ASN A 246 15.28 15.04 10.53
C ASN A 246 15.74 14.71 11.96
N SER A 247 16.16 15.72 12.71
CA SER A 247 16.61 15.57 14.10
C SER A 247 15.49 15.02 15.01
N TYR A 248 14.27 15.51 14.85
CA TYR A 248 13.13 15.01 15.61
C TYR A 248 12.89 13.52 15.35
N LEU A 249 12.84 13.12 14.10
CA LEU A 249 12.57 11.74 13.71
C LEU A 249 13.69 10.78 14.12
N THR A 250 14.94 11.14 13.88
CA THR A 250 16.09 10.31 14.24
C THR A 250 16.27 10.15 15.76
N ARG A 251 15.88 11.14 16.55
CA ARG A 251 15.95 11.05 18.03
C ARG A 251 14.79 10.32 18.67
N HIS A 252 13.57 10.53 18.15
CA HIS A 252 12.36 10.05 18.82
C HIS A 252 11.75 8.81 18.16
N HIS A 253 12.05 8.55 16.88
CA HIS A 253 11.45 7.48 16.09
C HIS A 253 12.46 6.52 15.46
N ALA A 254 13.73 6.53 15.86
CA ALA A 254 14.80 5.68 15.29
C ALA A 254 14.48 4.18 15.30
N ARG A 255 13.67 3.70 16.24
CA ARG A 255 13.35 2.26 16.37
C ARG A 255 12.37 1.75 15.30
N THR A 256 11.67 2.63 14.62
CA THR A 256 10.66 2.26 13.63
C THR A 256 11.24 2.10 12.24
N ASN A 257 12.48 2.57 12.02
CA ASN A 257 13.17 2.60 10.72
C ASN A 257 12.36 3.29 9.61
N MET A 258 11.42 4.18 10.00
CA MET A 258 10.61 4.93 9.05
C MET A 258 11.35 6.18 8.60
N PHE A 259 11.37 6.41 7.31
CA PHE A 259 11.98 7.56 6.66
C PHE A 259 11.12 8.04 5.49
N ALA A 260 11.43 9.19 4.96
CA ALA A 260 10.76 9.70 3.76
C ALA A 260 11.74 10.30 2.77
N THR A 261 11.38 10.23 1.51
CA THR A 261 11.89 11.15 0.50
C THR A 261 11.07 12.43 0.57
N LEU A 262 11.71 13.59 0.49
CA LEU A 262 11.03 14.85 0.67
C LEU A 262 11.58 15.91 -0.29
N PHE A 263 10.70 16.45 -1.13
CA PHE A 263 10.95 17.70 -1.85
C PHE A 263 10.08 18.80 -1.25
N PHE A 264 10.69 19.93 -0.87
CA PHE A 264 9.93 21.09 -0.47
C PHE A 264 10.64 22.39 -0.89
N ALA A 265 9.84 23.38 -1.23
CA ALA A 265 10.32 24.61 -1.83
C ALA A 265 9.50 25.80 -1.33
N ILE A 266 10.10 26.97 -1.33
CA ILE A 266 9.39 28.23 -1.14
C ILE A 266 9.46 29.01 -2.44
N LEU A 267 8.29 29.33 -2.99
CA LEU A 267 8.10 30.17 -4.17
C LEU A 267 7.90 31.64 -3.77
N GLU A 268 8.63 32.53 -4.42
CA GLU A 268 8.42 33.97 -4.42
C GLU A 268 7.68 34.33 -5.72
N PRO A 269 6.37 34.67 -5.66
CA PRO A 269 5.55 34.76 -6.87
C PRO A 269 5.91 35.92 -7.81
N ASP A 270 6.36 37.05 -7.29
CA ASP A 270 6.62 38.24 -8.11
C ASP A 270 7.82 38.03 -9.06
N SER A 271 8.91 37.46 -8.54
CA SER A 271 10.12 37.23 -9.34
C SER A 271 10.13 35.84 -10.03
N GLY A 272 9.37 34.87 -9.52
CA GLY A 272 9.44 33.47 -9.92
C GLY A 272 10.64 32.73 -9.29
N TYR A 273 11.28 33.32 -8.28
CA TYR A 273 12.36 32.67 -7.54
C TYR A 273 11.81 31.52 -6.70
N VAL A 274 12.50 30.39 -6.74
CA VAL A 274 12.20 29.20 -5.97
C VAL A 274 13.46 28.74 -5.27
N ALA A 275 13.47 28.77 -3.94
CA ALA A 275 14.44 28.04 -3.14
C ALA A 275 13.87 26.65 -2.81
N TYR A 276 14.70 25.61 -2.82
CA TYR A 276 14.23 24.25 -2.55
C TYR A 276 15.23 23.40 -1.78
N VAL A 277 14.72 22.40 -1.07
CA VAL A 277 15.47 21.26 -0.54
C VAL A 277 14.90 19.98 -1.14
N ASN A 278 15.79 19.11 -1.62
CA ASN A 278 15.47 17.78 -2.09
C ASN A 278 16.19 16.75 -1.21
N GLY A 279 15.49 16.19 -0.24
CA GLY A 279 15.96 15.17 0.68
C GLY A 279 15.73 13.75 0.10
N GLY A 280 16.49 13.41 -0.94
CA GLY A 280 16.47 12.08 -1.57
C GLY A 280 15.23 11.78 -2.40
N HIS A 281 14.42 12.77 -2.72
CA HIS A 281 13.22 12.61 -3.55
C HIS A 281 13.57 12.55 -5.04
N GLU A 282 12.69 11.94 -5.86
CA GLU A 282 12.82 11.95 -7.32
C GLU A 282 13.00 13.40 -7.81
N PRO A 283 14.06 13.68 -8.60
CA PRO A 283 14.37 15.04 -8.98
C PRO A 283 13.24 15.72 -9.76
N PRO A 284 12.59 16.79 -9.22
CA PRO A 284 11.59 17.53 -9.97
C PRO A 284 12.13 18.04 -11.29
N VAL A 285 11.27 18.11 -12.29
CA VAL A 285 11.61 18.51 -13.65
C VAL A 285 11.01 19.88 -13.95
N VAL A 286 11.82 20.77 -14.52
CA VAL A 286 11.34 22.05 -15.03
C VAL A 286 11.25 21.97 -16.55
N THR A 287 10.05 22.22 -17.06
CA THR A 287 9.73 22.22 -18.49
C THR A 287 9.27 23.61 -18.93
N GLY A 288 9.50 23.90 -20.21
CA GLY A 288 9.07 25.13 -20.85
C GLY A 288 8.63 24.88 -22.29
N PRO A 289 8.49 25.95 -23.09
CA PRO A 289 8.07 25.82 -24.50
C PRO A 289 8.98 24.95 -25.36
N GLU A 290 10.26 24.84 -24.99
CA GLU A 290 11.27 24.04 -25.71
C GLU A 290 11.46 22.63 -25.12
N GLY A 291 10.59 22.21 -24.19
CA GLY A 291 10.69 20.93 -23.48
C GLY A 291 11.41 21.04 -22.13
N ILE A 292 12.13 20.01 -21.73
CA ILE A 292 12.81 19.95 -20.44
C ILE A 292 13.98 20.92 -20.39
N ARG A 293 13.95 21.87 -19.43
CA ARG A 293 15.04 22.81 -19.18
C ARG A 293 16.08 22.26 -18.21
N CYS A 294 15.66 21.72 -17.08
CA CYS A 294 16.54 21.16 -16.07
C CYS A 294 15.81 20.22 -15.10
N ARG A 295 16.61 19.56 -14.26
CA ARG A 295 16.12 18.71 -13.14
C ARG A 295 16.70 19.23 -11.84
N LEU A 296 15.90 19.26 -10.78
CA LEU A 296 16.27 19.75 -9.47
C LEU A 296 16.89 18.61 -8.66
N SER A 297 18.20 18.48 -8.70
CA SER A 297 18.95 17.40 -8.06
C SER A 297 18.73 17.37 -6.55
N SER A 298 18.97 16.18 -5.95
CA SER A 298 18.99 16.01 -4.50
C SER A 298 20.00 16.97 -3.86
N THR A 299 19.62 17.58 -2.75
CA THR A 299 20.45 18.52 -1.95
C THR A 299 20.85 17.90 -0.60
N GLY A 300 20.43 16.68 -0.33
CA GLY A 300 20.76 15.93 0.88
C GLY A 300 20.14 14.54 0.87
N PRO A 301 20.41 13.73 1.88
CA PRO A 301 19.92 12.36 1.96
C PRO A 301 18.42 12.31 2.34
N LEU A 302 17.86 11.08 2.37
CA LEU A 302 16.53 10.79 2.92
C LEU A 302 16.35 11.34 4.32
N VAL A 303 15.12 11.71 4.68
CA VAL A 303 14.78 12.35 5.95
C VAL A 303 14.30 11.32 6.97
N GLY A 304 14.85 11.36 8.18
CA GLY A 304 14.40 10.54 9.32
C GLY A 304 15.23 9.30 9.60
N ILE A 305 16.30 9.01 8.81
CA ILE A 305 17.10 7.80 8.99
C ILE A 305 18.55 8.09 9.46
N ILE A 306 19.18 9.13 8.94
CA ILE A 306 20.59 9.45 9.26
C ILE A 306 20.63 10.65 10.20
N PRO A 307 21.16 10.54 11.44
CA PRO A 307 21.32 11.68 12.31
C PRO A 307 22.45 12.60 11.84
N ASP A 308 22.41 13.85 12.28
CA ASP A 308 23.47 14.86 12.13
C ASP A 308 23.94 15.09 10.67
N VAL A 309 23.02 14.99 9.70
CA VAL A 309 23.29 15.29 8.30
C VAL A 309 23.11 16.78 7.98
N SER A 310 23.75 17.24 6.91
CA SER A 310 23.53 18.55 6.33
C SER A 310 22.67 18.48 5.07
N TYR A 311 21.92 19.51 4.81
CA TYR A 311 21.14 19.70 3.59
C TYR A 311 21.53 21.03 2.97
N ASP A 312 21.80 21.04 1.67
CA ASP A 312 22.00 22.26 0.91
C ASP A 312 20.65 22.82 0.44
N VAL A 313 20.61 24.09 0.09
CA VAL A 313 19.43 24.74 -0.50
C VAL A 313 19.75 25.04 -1.96
N GLY A 314 18.99 24.42 -2.85
CA GLY A 314 19.04 24.71 -4.29
C GLY A 314 18.17 25.91 -4.64
N GLU A 315 18.45 26.53 -5.78
CA GLU A 315 17.78 27.73 -6.25
C GLU A 315 17.48 27.65 -7.74
N ILE A 316 16.34 28.17 -8.15
CA ILE A 316 15.94 28.30 -9.54
C ILE A 316 14.99 29.48 -9.72
N TRP A 317 14.91 30.01 -10.93
CA TRP A 317 13.88 30.97 -11.35
C TRP A 317 13.00 30.31 -12.40
N LEU A 318 11.68 30.31 -12.17
CA LEU A 318 10.70 29.91 -13.17
C LEU A 318 10.35 31.11 -14.04
N ALA A 319 10.62 30.99 -15.34
CA ALA A 319 10.19 31.97 -16.32
C ALA A 319 8.69 31.81 -16.63
N GLU A 320 8.10 32.84 -17.25
CA GLU A 320 6.74 32.76 -17.77
C GLU A 320 6.61 31.57 -18.77
N GLY A 321 5.54 30.80 -18.68
CA GLY A 321 5.31 29.61 -19.48
C GLY A 321 6.01 28.36 -18.97
N GLU A 322 6.89 28.43 -17.97
CA GLU A 322 7.55 27.26 -17.40
C GLU A 322 6.73 26.57 -16.30
N THR A 323 6.89 25.27 -16.22
CA THR A 323 6.25 24.42 -15.22
C THR A 323 7.31 23.60 -14.47
N MET A 324 7.31 23.64 -13.16
CA MET A 324 8.02 22.69 -12.29
C MET A 324 7.07 21.55 -11.94
N LEU A 325 7.45 20.32 -12.25
CA LEU A 325 6.74 19.10 -11.88
C LEU A 325 7.58 18.29 -10.90
N ALA A 326 7.07 18.08 -9.70
CA ALA A 326 7.55 17.12 -8.73
C ALA A 326 6.61 15.89 -8.75
N PHE A 327 7.16 14.68 -8.60
CA PHE A 327 6.38 13.44 -8.59
C PHE A 327 7.09 12.36 -7.77
N THR A 328 6.31 11.43 -7.21
CA THR A 328 6.82 10.28 -6.46
C THR A 328 7.19 9.13 -7.40
N ASP A 329 7.95 8.17 -6.90
CA ASP A 329 8.45 7.02 -7.69
C ASP A 329 7.32 6.15 -8.22
N GLY A 330 6.13 6.13 -7.59
CA GLY A 330 4.96 5.44 -8.12
C GLY A 330 4.56 5.87 -9.54
N VAL A 331 4.95 7.07 -9.98
CA VAL A 331 4.78 7.51 -11.38
C VAL A 331 5.67 6.70 -12.33
N THR A 332 6.93 6.47 -11.95
CA THR A 332 7.91 5.74 -12.77
C THR A 332 7.84 4.24 -12.57
N GLU A 333 7.41 3.77 -11.41
CA GLU A 333 7.34 2.35 -11.03
C GLU A 333 5.97 1.70 -11.30
N ALA A 334 5.02 2.45 -11.87
CA ALA A 334 3.74 1.89 -12.30
C ALA A 334 3.97 0.69 -13.24
N THR A 335 3.34 -0.45 -12.94
CA THR A 335 3.57 -1.71 -13.67
C THR A 335 2.35 -2.15 -14.46
N ASP A 336 2.58 -2.76 -15.63
CA ASP A 336 1.56 -3.45 -16.39
C ASP A 336 1.31 -4.89 -15.89
N ALA A 337 0.45 -5.66 -16.58
CA ALA A 337 0.14 -7.05 -16.26
C ALA A 337 1.34 -7.99 -16.41
N ASP A 338 2.31 -7.65 -17.26
CA ASP A 338 3.56 -8.39 -17.49
C ASP A 338 4.69 -7.93 -16.56
N LYS A 339 4.39 -7.08 -15.56
CA LYS A 339 5.34 -6.49 -14.61
C LYS A 339 6.40 -5.60 -15.24
N GLN A 340 6.13 -5.03 -16.41
CA GLN A 340 6.98 -4.02 -17.02
C GLN A 340 6.68 -2.67 -16.37
N ILE A 341 7.72 -1.97 -15.92
CA ILE A 341 7.58 -0.63 -15.33
C ILE A 341 7.31 0.41 -16.42
N PHE A 342 6.55 1.44 -16.11
CA PHE A 342 6.34 2.60 -16.97
C PHE A 342 7.68 3.27 -17.28
N GLY A 343 8.49 3.50 -16.28
CA GLY A 343 9.88 3.92 -16.40
C GLY A 343 10.06 5.43 -16.56
N ARG A 344 11.22 5.88 -16.08
CA ARG A 344 11.60 7.29 -16.16
C ARG A 344 11.68 7.83 -17.59
N GLU A 345 12.13 7.01 -18.54
CA GLU A 345 12.28 7.42 -19.92
C GLU A 345 10.95 7.83 -20.55
N GLN A 346 9.86 7.11 -20.27
CA GLN A 346 8.53 7.46 -20.75
C GLN A 346 8.03 8.77 -20.12
N VAL A 347 8.26 8.98 -18.84
CA VAL A 347 7.93 10.26 -18.17
C VAL A 347 8.70 11.40 -18.83
N MET A 348 10.03 11.24 -19.04
CA MET A 348 10.85 12.28 -19.69
C MET A 348 10.40 12.53 -21.13
N ALA A 349 9.99 11.52 -21.88
CA ALA A 349 9.46 11.70 -23.24
C ALA A 349 8.16 12.51 -23.24
N LEU A 350 7.25 12.27 -22.30
CA LEU A 350 6.05 13.08 -22.13
C LEU A 350 6.39 14.54 -21.79
N LEU A 351 7.39 14.78 -20.97
CA LEU A 351 7.80 16.12 -20.55
C LEU A 351 8.55 16.91 -21.63
N GLN A 352 8.91 16.33 -22.77
CA GLN A 352 9.49 17.05 -23.91
C GLN A 352 8.43 17.84 -24.67
N GLU A 353 7.17 17.46 -24.60
CA GLU A 353 6.09 18.16 -25.28
C GLU A 353 5.54 19.27 -24.39
N PRO A 354 5.41 20.50 -24.89
CA PRO A 354 4.83 21.60 -24.11
C PRO A 354 3.35 21.37 -23.83
N ASP A 355 2.90 21.79 -22.67
CA ASP A 355 1.50 21.77 -22.27
C ASP A 355 0.90 23.16 -22.20
N ALA A 356 -0.40 23.24 -22.43
CA ALA A 356 -1.15 24.50 -22.31
C ALA A 356 -1.31 24.95 -20.85
N SER A 357 -1.29 23.99 -19.89
CA SER A 357 -1.49 24.26 -18.46
C SER A 357 -0.82 23.18 -17.60
N ALA A 358 -0.64 23.46 -16.30
CA ALA A 358 -0.18 22.46 -15.33
C ALA A 358 -1.19 21.30 -15.20
N ALA A 359 -2.49 21.59 -15.26
CA ALA A 359 -3.53 20.57 -15.25
C ALA A 359 -3.46 19.65 -16.46
N ALA A 360 -3.22 20.17 -17.66
CA ALA A 360 -3.06 19.36 -18.88
C ALA A 360 -1.85 18.42 -18.79
N LEU A 361 -0.73 18.91 -18.27
CA LEU A 361 0.48 18.11 -18.04
C LEU A 361 0.19 16.93 -17.09
N VAL A 362 -0.38 17.20 -15.93
CA VAL A 362 -0.71 16.16 -14.91
C VAL A 362 -1.69 15.14 -15.50
N GLU A 363 -2.73 15.57 -16.22
CA GLU A 363 -3.70 14.68 -16.84
C GLU A 363 -3.06 13.82 -17.95
N ARG A 364 -2.17 14.38 -18.77
CA ARG A 364 -1.46 13.64 -19.82
C ARG A 364 -0.60 12.52 -19.22
N ILE A 365 0.16 12.78 -18.18
CA ILE A 365 0.95 11.76 -17.47
C ILE A 365 0.03 10.71 -16.85
N SER A 366 -1.02 11.13 -16.15
CA SER A 366 -1.98 10.23 -15.54
C SER A 366 -2.68 9.34 -16.57
N ALA A 367 -3.04 9.87 -17.73
CA ALA A 367 -3.63 9.10 -18.83
C ALA A 367 -2.65 8.07 -19.41
N ALA A 368 -1.38 8.44 -19.56
CA ALA A 368 -0.34 7.53 -20.06
C ALA A 368 -0.08 6.38 -19.08
N ILE A 369 -0.03 6.66 -17.77
CA ILE A 369 0.09 5.63 -16.73
C ILE A 369 -1.14 4.70 -16.77
N ARG A 370 -2.36 5.23 -16.80
CA ARG A 370 -3.59 4.41 -16.91
C ARG A 370 -3.58 3.53 -18.14
N ALA A 371 -3.10 4.04 -19.29
CA ALA A 371 -2.99 3.26 -20.52
C ALA A 371 -1.94 2.15 -20.43
N HIS A 372 -0.84 2.37 -19.70
CA HIS A 372 0.20 1.38 -19.46
C HIS A 372 -0.27 0.28 -18.50
N THR A 373 -0.82 0.66 -17.34
CA THR A 373 -1.22 -0.29 -16.29
C THR A 373 -2.44 -1.12 -16.66
N THR A 374 -3.32 -0.62 -17.53
CA THR A 374 -4.57 -1.28 -18.00
C THR A 374 -5.39 -1.87 -16.84
N SER A 375 -5.26 -3.19 -16.58
CA SER A 375 -5.99 -3.92 -15.52
C SER A 375 -5.09 -4.40 -14.37
N ALA A 376 -3.80 -4.05 -14.40
CA ALA A 376 -2.89 -4.42 -13.32
C ALA A 376 -3.23 -3.64 -12.04
N PRO A 377 -3.15 -4.28 -10.87
CA PRO A 377 -3.32 -3.55 -9.62
C PRO A 377 -2.19 -2.54 -9.46
N GLN A 378 -2.53 -1.34 -9.00
CA GLN A 378 -1.54 -0.29 -8.74
C GLN A 378 -0.52 -0.76 -7.70
N SER A 379 0.77 -0.62 -8.01
CA SER A 379 1.88 -1.09 -7.18
C SER A 379 2.24 -0.11 -6.07
N ASP A 380 2.19 1.20 -6.33
CA ASP A 380 2.52 2.26 -5.39
C ASP A 380 1.63 3.48 -5.51
N ASP A 381 1.68 4.38 -4.51
CA ASP A 381 0.97 5.64 -4.52
C ASP A 381 1.51 6.53 -5.66
N ILE A 382 0.64 7.19 -6.39
CA ILE A 382 1.01 8.08 -7.51
C ILE A 382 0.68 9.49 -7.11
N THR A 383 1.73 10.31 -6.89
CA THR A 383 1.54 11.69 -6.48
C THR A 383 2.33 12.64 -7.37
N MET A 384 1.69 13.72 -7.78
CA MET A 384 2.28 14.77 -8.60
C MET A 384 1.92 16.15 -8.03
N LEU A 385 2.86 17.08 -8.09
CA LEU A 385 2.70 18.50 -7.77
C LEU A 385 3.29 19.33 -8.92
N ALA A 386 2.44 20.03 -9.64
CA ALA A 386 2.83 20.88 -10.77
C ALA A 386 2.61 22.36 -10.42
N VAL A 387 3.62 23.18 -10.70
CA VAL A 387 3.61 24.63 -10.47
C VAL A 387 4.03 25.34 -11.75
N ARG A 388 3.11 26.07 -12.36
CA ARG A 388 3.31 26.78 -13.62
C ARG A 388 3.24 28.29 -13.44
N ARG A 389 4.21 29.01 -13.97
CA ARG A 389 4.12 30.45 -14.13
C ARG A 389 3.38 30.77 -15.42
N LEU A 390 2.25 31.46 -15.30
CA LEU A 390 1.43 31.82 -16.47
C LEU A 390 2.12 32.95 -17.25
N GLU A 391 1.93 32.95 -18.57
CA GLU A 391 2.34 34.08 -19.39
C GLU A 391 1.50 35.31 -19.03
N ALA A 392 2.12 36.49 -18.98
CA ALA A 392 1.39 37.71 -18.81
C ALA A 392 0.38 37.83 -19.96
N SER A 393 -0.92 37.90 -19.63
CA SER A 393 -1.95 38.14 -20.64
C SER A 393 -1.59 39.41 -21.36
N GLY A 394 -1.18 39.33 -22.63
CA GLY A 394 -0.83 40.48 -23.43
C GLY A 394 -1.99 41.49 -23.40
N SER A 395 -1.68 42.69 -22.91
CA SER A 395 -2.60 43.83 -22.81
C SER A 395 -3.00 44.31 -24.19
#